data_a27208d5d18db51ec17acaff406d35d5
#
_entry.id   a27208d5d18db51ec17acaff406d35d5
#
_cell.length_a   1.000
_cell.length_b   1.000
_cell.length_c   1.000
_cell.angle_alpha   90.00
_cell.angle_beta   90.00
_cell.angle_gamma   90.00
#
_symmetry.space_group_name_H-M   'P 1'
#
loop_
_entity.id
_entity.type
_entity.pdbx_description
1 polymer ?
#
loop_
_entity_poly.entity_id
_entity_poly.type
_entity_poly.pdbx_seq_one_letter_code
_entity_poly.pdbx_strand_id
1 'polypeptide(L)'
;MKVDLSGAVKMSLDKALTEARSLEADSKGDEAAAAYVAAAKLMKTYADYALTREDERRRRQKAGVYLAIAEALKSGKRRIVAKPSPPIAPKDLQEPESGERGEYERDISAMIHRSKVTWDQIGGLEETKREIKFTYGLALAQKPEGMKLEGWRRILFYGPPGTGKTLLAAATSNGLGATFFNVKSGSLLSKYFGESSKLITALFDAARSEADEGFAVVFIDEVESLCLPRGEGSESGAERRVLSTILSELDGLADKGEDRFVLTIAATNAPWDLDDAVLSRFQKRIYIPLPDDNARRSILDILILREGHALDYALDDIVRRTEWFSGRDLERLTNQAVNIMVEDLNGEIPRCVDGGREKIQGYRIRTRPLKKSDFDTAFDRIRVDAERGRKLESRFQEFARSN
;
A
#
# COMPACT_ATOMS: atom_id res chain seq x y z
N MET A 1 -9.19 -33.87 -12.05
CA MET A 1 -9.34 -32.61 -11.30
C MET A 1 -8.45 -32.73 -10.06
N LYS A 2 -7.28 -32.08 -10.03
CA LYS A 2 -6.46 -32.06 -8.81
C LYS A 2 -7.12 -31.09 -7.84
N VAL A 3 -7.46 -31.56 -6.64
CA VAL A 3 -7.97 -30.72 -5.56
C VAL A 3 -6.85 -29.75 -5.19
N ASP A 4 -7.13 -28.45 -5.19
CA ASP A 4 -6.18 -27.44 -4.74
C ASP A 4 -6.06 -27.49 -3.21
N LEU A 5 -4.97 -28.06 -2.73
CA LEU A 5 -4.64 -28.19 -1.31
C LEU A 5 -3.65 -27.11 -0.83
N SER A 6 -3.38 -26.10 -1.65
CA SER A 6 -2.38 -25.06 -1.34
C SER A 6 -2.65 -24.36 -0.02
N GLY A 7 -3.91 -24.05 0.28
CA GLY A 7 -4.30 -23.42 1.56
C GLY A 7 -4.05 -24.31 2.78
N ALA A 8 -4.38 -25.61 2.69
CA ALA A 8 -4.15 -26.55 3.78
C ALA A 8 -2.67 -26.79 4.05
N VAL A 9 -1.85 -26.85 2.98
CA VAL A 9 -0.39 -26.99 3.09
C VAL A 9 0.21 -25.71 3.70
N LYS A 10 -0.27 -24.53 3.32
CA LYS A 10 0.17 -23.26 3.91
C LYS A 10 -0.13 -23.21 5.40
N MET A 11 -1.36 -23.53 5.84
CA MET A 11 -1.71 -23.57 7.26
C MET A 11 -0.82 -24.53 8.07
N SER A 12 -0.52 -25.71 7.51
CA SER A 12 0.37 -26.69 8.17
C SER A 12 1.81 -26.18 8.26
N LEU A 13 2.27 -25.44 7.26
CA LEU A 13 3.59 -24.80 7.23
C LEU A 13 3.69 -23.72 8.30
N ASP A 14 2.69 -22.83 8.38
CA ASP A 14 2.66 -21.72 9.35
C ASP A 14 2.66 -22.26 10.79
N LYS A 15 1.89 -23.35 11.04
CA LYS A 15 1.91 -24.03 12.35
C LYS A 15 3.29 -24.61 12.69
N ALA A 16 3.93 -25.28 11.73
CA ALA A 16 5.26 -25.87 11.93
C ALA A 16 6.33 -24.81 12.18
N LEU A 17 6.24 -23.65 11.52
CA LEU A 17 7.15 -22.50 11.73
C LEU A 17 6.94 -21.86 13.10
N THR A 18 5.69 -21.70 13.52
CA THR A 18 5.36 -21.16 14.85
C THR A 18 5.92 -22.07 15.95
N GLU A 19 5.74 -23.39 15.82
CA GLU A 19 6.29 -24.37 16.74
C GLU A 19 7.82 -24.36 16.75
N ALA A 20 8.47 -24.31 15.59
CA ALA A 20 9.92 -24.22 15.49
C ALA A 20 10.50 -23.00 16.19
N ARG A 21 9.87 -21.84 16.02
CA ARG A 21 10.28 -20.59 16.67
C ARG A 21 10.05 -20.61 18.19
N SER A 22 8.95 -21.20 18.65
CA SER A 22 8.69 -21.36 20.09
C SER A 22 9.73 -22.27 20.74
N LEU A 23 10.03 -23.40 20.13
CA LEU A 23 11.04 -24.35 20.61
C LEU A 23 12.47 -23.73 20.62
N GLU A 24 12.78 -22.92 19.60
CA GLU A 24 14.03 -22.16 19.56
C GLU A 24 14.10 -21.14 20.71
N ALA A 25 13.01 -20.41 20.97
CA ALA A 25 12.91 -19.47 22.08
C ALA A 25 13.00 -20.12 23.45
N ASP A 26 12.50 -21.37 23.59
CA ASP A 26 12.56 -22.16 24.81
C ASP A 26 13.91 -22.88 24.99
N SER A 27 14.91 -22.59 24.17
CA SER A 27 16.26 -23.19 24.21
C SER A 27 16.30 -24.69 23.93
N LYS A 28 15.29 -25.23 23.24
CA LYS A 28 15.19 -26.64 22.84
C LYS A 28 15.74 -26.85 21.42
N GLY A 29 17.05 -26.70 21.26
CA GLY A 29 17.73 -26.66 19.95
C GLY A 29 17.46 -27.85 19.04
N ASP A 30 17.49 -29.08 19.56
CA ASP A 30 17.25 -30.29 18.76
C ASP A 30 15.79 -30.42 18.31
N GLU A 31 14.83 -30.08 19.19
CA GLU A 31 13.41 -30.09 18.88
C GLU A 31 13.07 -28.99 17.87
N ALA A 32 13.62 -27.78 18.05
CA ALA A 32 13.50 -26.68 17.11
C ALA A 32 14.07 -27.03 15.73
N ALA A 33 15.24 -27.68 15.68
CA ALA A 33 15.84 -28.16 14.43
C ALA A 33 14.95 -29.18 13.72
N ALA A 34 14.31 -30.09 14.44
CA ALA A 34 13.37 -31.06 13.86
C ALA A 34 12.13 -30.36 13.28
N ALA A 35 11.59 -29.36 13.99
CA ALA A 35 10.46 -28.55 13.53
C ALA A 35 10.80 -27.72 12.27
N TYR A 36 12.00 -27.13 12.18
CA TYR A 36 12.47 -26.45 10.97
C TYR A 36 12.63 -27.40 9.77
N VAL A 37 13.06 -28.64 10.00
CA VAL A 37 13.11 -29.67 8.93
C VAL A 37 11.69 -30.02 8.46
N ALA A 38 10.71 -30.12 9.35
CA ALA A 38 9.32 -30.34 8.99
C ALA A 38 8.76 -29.16 8.18
N ALA A 39 9.02 -27.94 8.61
CA ALA A 39 8.65 -26.72 7.88
C ALA A 39 9.28 -26.69 6.48
N ALA A 40 10.55 -27.06 6.33
CA ALA A 40 11.21 -27.14 5.03
C ALA A 40 10.56 -28.15 4.06
N LYS A 41 10.08 -29.28 4.58
CA LYS A 41 9.34 -30.27 3.78
C LYS A 41 8.00 -29.72 3.31
N LEU A 42 7.25 -29.08 4.22
CA LEU A 42 5.97 -28.44 3.89
C LEU A 42 6.16 -27.29 2.87
N MET A 43 7.22 -26.51 3.01
CA MET A 43 7.54 -25.45 2.05
C MET A 43 7.87 -26.00 0.65
N LYS A 44 8.54 -27.14 0.55
CA LYS A 44 8.77 -27.82 -0.74
C LYS A 44 7.44 -28.27 -1.36
N THR A 45 6.57 -28.89 -0.56
CA THR A 45 5.23 -29.29 -1.01
C THR A 45 4.41 -28.07 -1.43
N TYR A 46 4.50 -26.97 -0.70
CA TYR A 46 3.84 -25.70 -1.05
C TYR A 46 4.40 -25.08 -2.34
N ALA A 47 5.67 -25.32 -2.66
CA ALA A 47 6.27 -24.89 -3.93
C ALA A 47 5.64 -25.61 -5.13
N ASP A 48 5.20 -26.87 -4.98
CA ASP A 48 4.57 -27.63 -6.05
C ASP A 48 3.17 -27.10 -6.44
N TYR A 49 2.57 -26.24 -5.60
CA TYR A 49 1.32 -25.51 -5.86
C TYR A 49 1.55 -24.07 -6.32
N ALA A 50 2.76 -23.69 -6.69
CA ALA A 50 3.04 -22.34 -7.19
C ALA A 50 2.40 -22.12 -8.57
N LEU A 51 1.82 -20.94 -8.77
CA LEU A 51 1.19 -20.55 -10.03
C LEU A 51 2.21 -20.13 -11.09
N THR A 52 3.41 -19.69 -10.63
CA THR A 52 4.50 -19.24 -11.51
C THR A 52 5.80 -19.99 -11.22
N ARG A 53 6.67 -20.13 -12.23
CA ARG A 53 8.02 -20.69 -12.04
C ARG A 53 8.88 -19.89 -11.07
N GLU A 54 8.64 -18.60 -11.00
CA GLU A 54 9.36 -17.70 -10.09
C GLU A 54 8.94 -17.94 -8.64
N ASP A 55 7.65 -18.07 -8.36
CA ASP A 55 7.12 -18.41 -7.04
C ASP A 55 7.60 -19.80 -6.59
N GLU A 56 7.61 -20.76 -7.51
CA GLU A 56 8.14 -22.11 -7.22
C GLU A 56 9.61 -22.04 -6.79
N ARG A 57 10.44 -21.32 -7.57
CA ARG A 57 11.87 -21.14 -7.28
C ARG A 57 12.09 -20.45 -5.93
N ARG A 58 11.33 -19.40 -5.65
CA ARG A 58 11.38 -18.66 -4.38
C ARG A 58 11.02 -19.56 -3.20
N ARG A 59 9.92 -20.32 -3.27
CA ARG A 59 9.50 -21.24 -2.22
C ARG A 59 10.52 -22.36 -2.00
N ARG A 60 11.12 -22.92 -3.05
CA ARG A 60 12.20 -23.93 -2.95
C ARG A 60 13.46 -23.36 -2.30
N GLN A 61 13.83 -22.12 -2.61
CA GLN A 61 14.96 -21.45 -1.98
C GLN A 61 14.74 -21.30 -0.46
N LYS A 62 13.54 -20.93 -0.03
CA LYS A 62 13.17 -20.84 1.39
C LYS A 62 13.24 -22.18 2.11
N ALA A 63 12.80 -23.23 1.49
CA ALA A 63 12.98 -24.54 2.07
C ALA A 63 14.47 -24.83 2.37
N GLY A 64 15.38 -24.33 1.52
CA GLY A 64 16.82 -24.37 1.75
C GLY A 64 17.25 -23.57 2.99
N VAL A 65 16.69 -22.39 3.20
CA VAL A 65 16.97 -21.55 4.38
C VAL A 65 16.55 -22.25 5.66
N TYR A 66 15.37 -22.88 5.71
CA TYR A 66 14.93 -23.61 6.90
C TYR A 66 15.82 -24.83 7.22
N LEU A 67 16.33 -25.52 6.20
CA LEU A 67 17.30 -26.59 6.41
C LEU A 67 18.62 -26.07 6.97
N ALA A 68 19.11 -24.93 6.47
CA ALA A 68 20.33 -24.30 6.98
C ALA A 68 20.19 -23.86 8.45
N ILE A 69 19.01 -23.33 8.83
CA ILE A 69 18.69 -23.01 10.23
C ILE A 69 18.73 -24.29 11.08
N ALA A 70 18.10 -25.36 10.64
CA ALA A 70 18.09 -26.63 11.35
C ALA A 70 19.51 -27.21 11.57
N GLU A 71 20.36 -27.11 10.55
CA GLU A 71 21.78 -27.54 10.66
C GLU A 71 22.58 -26.66 11.63
N ALA A 72 22.36 -25.35 11.59
CA ALA A 72 23.02 -24.40 12.50
C ALA A 72 22.63 -24.63 13.97
N LEU A 73 21.38 -24.98 14.25
CA LEU A 73 20.89 -25.34 15.58
C LEU A 73 21.54 -26.64 16.07
N LYS A 74 21.57 -27.68 15.23
CA LYS A 74 22.22 -28.98 15.56
C LYS A 74 23.71 -28.87 15.79
N SER A 75 24.38 -27.98 15.05
CA SER A 75 25.83 -27.77 15.17
C SER A 75 26.26 -26.84 16.29
N GLY A 76 25.32 -26.28 17.07
CA GLY A 76 25.59 -25.30 18.11
C GLY A 76 26.18 -23.96 17.62
N LYS A 77 26.20 -23.73 16.30
CA LYS A 77 26.69 -22.48 15.69
C LYS A 77 25.71 -21.32 15.83
N ARG A 78 24.43 -21.61 16.06
CA ARG A 78 23.41 -20.61 16.32
C ARG A 78 23.23 -20.49 17.84
N ARG A 79 23.57 -19.33 18.41
CA ARG A 79 23.28 -19.05 19.82
C ARG A 79 21.79 -19.00 20.02
N ILE A 80 21.26 -19.86 20.88
CA ILE A 80 19.87 -19.81 21.32
C ILE A 80 19.73 -18.53 22.13
N VAL A 81 18.93 -17.58 21.66
CA VAL A 81 18.64 -16.34 22.36
C VAL A 81 17.71 -16.69 23.51
N ALA A 82 18.23 -16.67 24.75
CA ALA A 82 17.40 -16.79 25.94
C ALA A 82 16.35 -15.66 25.93
N LYS A 83 15.09 -16.01 26.23
CA LYS A 83 13.99 -15.04 26.38
C LYS A 83 14.46 -13.82 27.17
N PRO A 84 14.31 -12.59 26.69
CA PRO A 84 14.34 -11.44 27.58
C PRO A 84 13.20 -11.61 28.59
N SER A 85 13.48 -11.34 29.87
CA SER A 85 12.46 -11.35 30.92
C SER A 85 11.27 -10.51 30.47
N PRO A 86 10.03 -10.97 30.68
CA PRO A 86 8.86 -10.27 30.19
C PRO A 86 8.84 -8.85 30.77
N PRO A 87 8.61 -7.79 29.97
CA PRO A 87 8.28 -6.49 30.50
C PRO A 87 7.03 -6.65 31.35
N ILE A 88 6.99 -5.99 32.49
CA ILE A 88 5.84 -5.97 33.40
C ILE A 88 4.62 -5.60 32.58
N ALA A 89 3.74 -6.58 32.35
CA ALA A 89 2.52 -6.38 31.61
C ALA A 89 1.61 -5.40 32.36
N PRO A 90 1.02 -4.41 31.69
CA PRO A 90 -0.17 -3.77 32.23
C PRO A 90 -1.25 -4.87 32.31
N LYS A 91 -1.73 -5.13 33.53
CA LYS A 91 -2.93 -5.94 33.74
C LYS A 91 -4.05 -5.28 32.95
N ASP A 92 -4.78 -6.05 32.17
CA ASP A 92 -6.00 -5.75 31.41
C ASP A 92 -5.91 -5.75 29.87
N LEU A 93 -5.15 -6.70 29.27
CA LEU A 93 -5.43 -7.13 27.92
C LEU A 93 -5.83 -8.62 27.95
N GLN A 94 -7.13 -8.87 27.93
CA GLN A 94 -7.69 -10.20 27.69
C GLN A 94 -7.24 -10.65 26.29
N GLU A 95 -6.69 -11.85 26.17
CA GLU A 95 -6.45 -12.48 24.86
C GLU A 95 -7.78 -12.64 24.13
N PRO A 96 -7.86 -12.29 22.82
CA PRO A 96 -9.09 -12.42 22.06
C PRO A 96 -9.53 -13.88 21.98
N GLU A 97 -10.81 -14.13 22.21
CA GLU A 97 -11.42 -15.45 22.03
C GLU A 97 -11.24 -15.94 20.59
N SER A 98 -11.17 -17.24 20.38
CA SER A 98 -10.85 -17.90 19.09
C SER A 98 -11.75 -17.49 17.90
N GLY A 99 -12.93 -16.88 18.16
CA GLY A 99 -13.83 -16.34 17.16
C GLY A 99 -13.40 -14.99 16.59
N GLU A 100 -12.81 -14.11 17.42
CA GLU A 100 -12.37 -12.76 17.02
C GLU A 100 -11.14 -12.80 16.11
N ARG A 101 -10.20 -13.73 16.32
CA ARG A 101 -9.02 -13.90 15.44
C ARG A 101 -9.42 -14.18 13.98
N GLY A 102 -10.44 -15.01 13.75
CA GLY A 102 -10.91 -15.33 12.40
C GLY A 102 -11.59 -14.14 11.70
N GLU A 103 -12.13 -13.18 12.44
CA GLU A 103 -12.74 -11.98 11.89
C GLU A 103 -11.66 -10.96 11.46
N TYR A 104 -10.65 -10.70 12.30
CA TYR A 104 -9.49 -9.84 11.93
C TYR A 104 -8.71 -10.39 10.74
N GLU A 105 -8.50 -11.72 10.65
CA GLU A 105 -7.83 -12.33 9.51
C GLU A 105 -8.59 -12.10 8.19
N ARG A 106 -9.91 -12.13 8.20
CA ARG A 106 -10.74 -11.82 7.01
C ARG A 106 -10.62 -10.36 6.62
N ASP A 107 -10.68 -9.45 7.58
CA ASP A 107 -10.59 -8.02 7.32
C ASP A 107 -9.20 -7.62 6.86
N ILE A 108 -8.14 -8.16 7.44
CA ILE A 108 -6.76 -7.98 6.99
C ILE A 108 -6.60 -8.54 5.57
N SER A 109 -7.16 -9.73 5.28
CA SER A 109 -7.12 -10.30 3.93
C SER A 109 -7.81 -9.42 2.89
N ALA A 110 -8.87 -8.69 3.28
CA ALA A 110 -9.53 -7.71 2.41
C ALA A 110 -8.69 -6.43 2.17
N MET A 111 -7.74 -6.13 3.05
CA MET A 111 -6.79 -5.01 2.91
C MET A 111 -5.55 -5.40 2.09
N ILE A 112 -5.33 -6.71 1.88
CA ILE A 112 -4.17 -7.21 1.13
C ILE A 112 -4.47 -7.17 -0.36
N HIS A 113 -3.61 -6.46 -1.10
CA HIS A 113 -3.66 -6.40 -2.55
C HIS A 113 -2.28 -6.66 -3.14
N ARG A 114 -2.22 -7.29 -4.30
CA ARG A 114 -1.04 -7.22 -5.17
C ARG A 114 -1.28 -6.09 -6.17
N SER A 115 -0.58 -4.99 -5.99
CA SER A 115 -0.70 -3.86 -6.90
C SER A 115 -0.21 -4.26 -8.30
N LYS A 116 -0.98 -3.83 -9.33
CA LYS A 116 -0.59 -3.93 -10.73
C LYS A 116 -0.14 -2.57 -11.29
N VAL A 117 -0.17 -1.53 -10.45
CA VAL A 117 0.21 -0.18 -10.87
C VAL A 117 1.71 -0.14 -11.10
N THR A 118 2.11 0.28 -12.29
CA THR A 118 3.52 0.41 -12.68
C THR A 118 3.93 1.89 -12.69
N TRP A 119 5.25 2.16 -12.65
CA TRP A 119 5.78 3.52 -12.60
C TRP A 119 5.46 4.34 -13.85
N ASP A 120 5.28 3.71 -15.01
CA ASP A 120 4.93 4.33 -16.29
C ASP A 120 3.45 4.73 -16.39
N GLN A 121 2.61 4.23 -15.48
CA GLN A 121 1.22 4.67 -15.34
C GLN A 121 1.07 5.94 -14.49
N ILE A 122 2.16 6.48 -13.97
CA ILE A 122 2.18 7.72 -13.19
C ILE A 122 2.83 8.80 -14.02
N GLY A 123 2.07 9.80 -14.49
CA GLY A 123 2.59 10.92 -15.25
C GLY A 123 3.35 11.92 -14.35
N GLY A 124 4.56 12.34 -14.76
CA GLY A 124 5.40 13.27 -14.01
C GLY A 124 6.00 12.68 -12.73
N LEU A 125 6.37 13.57 -11.79
CA LEU A 125 6.97 13.24 -10.49
C LEU A 125 8.30 12.46 -10.60
N GLU A 126 9.09 12.71 -11.63
CA GLU A 126 10.30 11.92 -11.95
C GLU A 126 11.33 11.96 -10.81
N GLU A 127 11.48 13.11 -10.17
CA GLU A 127 12.40 13.27 -9.05
C GLU A 127 11.92 12.49 -7.82
N THR A 128 10.62 12.58 -7.51
CA THR A 128 9.98 11.81 -6.44
C THR A 128 10.07 10.30 -6.69
N LYS A 129 9.79 9.84 -7.91
CA LYS A 129 9.96 8.43 -8.31
C LYS A 129 11.39 7.96 -8.13
N ARG A 130 12.38 8.78 -8.53
CA ARG A 130 13.81 8.47 -8.36
C ARG A 130 14.18 8.36 -6.89
N GLU A 131 13.70 9.28 -6.06
CA GLU A 131 13.95 9.30 -4.61
C GLU A 131 13.37 8.05 -3.93
N ILE A 132 12.14 7.68 -4.24
CA ILE A 132 11.50 6.47 -3.72
C ILE A 132 12.27 5.21 -4.17
N LYS A 133 12.61 5.12 -5.46
CA LYS A 133 13.38 3.98 -6.01
C LYS A 133 14.77 3.87 -5.35
N PHE A 134 15.44 4.99 -5.08
CA PHE A 134 16.71 5.00 -4.37
C PHE A 134 16.57 4.46 -2.94
N THR A 135 15.50 4.86 -2.24
CA THR A 135 15.22 4.45 -0.86
C THR A 135 15.12 2.93 -0.72
N TYR A 136 14.27 2.31 -1.53
CA TYR A 136 14.14 0.86 -1.44
C TYR A 136 15.30 0.12 -2.12
N GLY A 137 15.91 0.71 -3.14
CA GLY A 137 17.14 0.18 -3.74
C GLY A 137 18.27 0.07 -2.73
N LEU A 138 18.43 1.07 -1.86
CA LEU A 138 19.41 1.04 -0.76
C LEU A 138 19.10 -0.06 0.27
N ALA A 139 17.82 -0.34 0.52
CA ALA A 139 17.42 -1.43 1.41
C ALA A 139 17.72 -2.82 0.84
N LEU A 140 17.67 -2.97 -0.50
CA LEU A 140 17.88 -4.23 -1.22
C LEU A 140 19.33 -4.48 -1.59
N ALA A 141 20.15 -3.41 -1.72
CA ALA A 141 21.52 -3.51 -2.16
C ALA A 141 22.42 -4.23 -1.14
N GLN A 142 23.43 -4.93 -1.63
CA GLN A 142 24.49 -5.46 -0.78
C GLN A 142 25.27 -4.31 -0.14
N LYS A 143 25.41 -4.35 1.17
CA LYS A 143 26.09 -3.32 1.95
C LYS A 143 27.55 -3.68 2.15
N PRO A 144 28.46 -2.70 2.17
CA PRO A 144 29.85 -2.93 2.54
C PRO A 144 29.95 -3.52 3.96
N GLU A 145 30.91 -4.43 4.17
CA GLU A 145 31.17 -5.00 5.50
C GLU A 145 31.50 -3.90 6.52
N GLY A 146 30.87 -3.98 7.69
CA GLY A 146 31.08 -3.04 8.80
C GLY A 146 30.36 -1.70 8.67
N MET A 147 29.64 -1.44 7.58
CA MET A 147 28.88 -0.20 7.38
C MET A 147 27.39 -0.43 7.60
N LYS A 148 26.79 0.31 8.55
CA LYS A 148 25.34 0.36 8.74
C LYS A 148 24.75 1.40 7.78
N LEU A 149 24.16 0.93 6.69
CA LEU A 149 23.38 1.75 5.76
C LEU A 149 21.93 1.29 5.84
N GLU A 150 21.05 2.14 6.33
CA GLU A 150 19.63 1.85 6.42
C GLU A 150 18.86 2.71 5.43
N GLY A 151 18.04 2.08 4.59
CA GLY A 151 17.04 2.79 3.79
C GLY A 151 15.88 3.27 4.69
N TRP A 152 15.19 4.31 4.26
CA TRP A 152 14.01 4.77 4.98
C TRP A 152 12.90 3.73 4.92
N ARG A 153 12.35 3.40 6.07
CA ARG A 153 11.27 2.42 6.22
C ARG A 153 9.93 3.07 6.53
N ARG A 154 9.94 4.38 6.82
CA ARG A 154 8.75 5.15 7.21
C ARG A 154 8.74 6.46 6.44
N ILE A 155 7.81 6.56 5.49
CA ILE A 155 7.69 7.69 4.57
C ILE A 155 6.32 8.33 4.74
N LEU A 156 6.28 9.66 4.82
CA LEU A 156 5.05 10.43 4.78
C LEU A 156 4.93 11.11 3.40
N PHE A 157 3.89 10.77 2.65
CA PHE A 157 3.48 11.52 1.47
C PHE A 157 2.50 12.62 1.88
N TYR A 158 2.77 13.85 1.53
CA TYR A 158 1.85 14.94 1.79
C TYR A 158 1.67 15.83 0.56
N GLY A 159 0.50 16.44 0.43
CA GLY A 159 0.21 17.29 -0.72
C GLY A 159 -1.29 17.39 -1.01
N PRO A 160 -1.68 18.18 -2.00
CA PRO A 160 -3.07 18.37 -2.37
C PRO A 160 -3.80 17.06 -2.68
N PRO A 161 -5.13 17.00 -2.49
CA PRO A 161 -5.89 15.81 -2.86
C PRO A 161 -5.85 15.57 -4.37
N GLY A 162 -5.87 14.29 -4.78
CA GLY A 162 -5.88 13.90 -6.19
C GLY A 162 -4.53 13.99 -6.92
N THR A 163 -3.42 14.20 -6.21
CA THR A 163 -2.07 14.29 -6.79
C THR A 163 -1.36 12.94 -7.00
N GLY A 164 -2.03 11.82 -6.67
CA GLY A 164 -1.50 10.48 -6.96
C GLY A 164 -0.74 9.80 -5.81
N LYS A 165 -0.86 10.27 -4.55
CA LYS A 165 -0.18 9.68 -3.38
C LYS A 165 -0.42 8.16 -3.26
N THR A 166 -1.67 7.74 -3.38
CA THR A 166 -2.06 6.32 -3.34
C THR A 166 -1.49 5.52 -4.53
N LEU A 167 -1.45 6.13 -5.73
CA LEU A 167 -0.84 5.50 -6.92
C LEU A 167 0.66 5.31 -6.76
N LEU A 168 1.36 6.31 -6.17
CA LEU A 168 2.80 6.20 -5.88
C LEU A 168 3.09 5.07 -4.88
N ALA A 169 2.30 4.94 -3.82
CA ALA A 169 2.44 3.85 -2.87
C ALA A 169 2.20 2.48 -3.53
N ALA A 170 1.17 2.39 -4.37
CA ALA A 170 0.83 1.18 -5.12
C ALA A 170 1.94 0.79 -6.13
N ALA A 171 2.51 1.76 -6.85
CA ALA A 171 3.64 1.53 -7.75
C ALA A 171 4.93 1.16 -7.01
N THR A 172 5.15 1.73 -5.81
CA THR A 172 6.26 1.34 -4.93
C THR A 172 6.16 -0.12 -4.54
N SER A 173 4.98 -0.56 -4.11
CA SER A 173 4.73 -1.96 -3.75
C SER A 173 4.97 -2.90 -4.94
N ASN A 174 4.46 -2.55 -6.12
CA ASN A 174 4.66 -3.34 -7.33
C ASN A 174 6.14 -3.40 -7.73
N GLY A 175 6.86 -2.27 -7.69
CA GLY A 175 8.28 -2.22 -7.99
C GLY A 175 9.17 -3.04 -7.05
N LEU A 176 8.73 -3.20 -5.80
CA LEU A 176 9.36 -4.06 -4.80
C LEU A 176 8.95 -5.55 -4.95
N GLY A 177 7.90 -5.87 -5.71
CA GLY A 177 7.25 -7.18 -5.66
C GLY A 177 6.68 -7.50 -4.27
N ALA A 178 6.27 -6.47 -3.53
CA ALA A 178 5.83 -6.55 -2.15
C ALA A 178 4.34 -6.87 -2.04
N THR A 179 3.95 -7.48 -0.91
CA THR A 179 2.55 -7.54 -0.50
C THR A 179 2.10 -6.15 -0.05
N PHE A 180 1.00 -5.65 -0.62
CA PHE A 180 0.48 -4.31 -0.38
C PHE A 180 -0.73 -4.34 0.56
N PHE A 181 -0.59 -3.73 1.72
CA PHE A 181 -1.64 -3.53 2.70
C PHE A 181 -2.18 -2.10 2.56
N ASN A 182 -3.39 -1.95 2.05
CA ASN A 182 -4.03 -0.64 1.85
C ASN A 182 -5.02 -0.36 2.96
N VAL A 183 -4.68 0.55 3.84
CA VAL A 183 -5.42 0.90 5.05
C VAL A 183 -6.02 2.29 4.92
N LYS A 184 -7.34 2.38 5.00
CA LYS A 184 -8.04 3.66 5.09
C LYS A 184 -8.34 3.97 6.55
N SER A 185 -7.77 5.04 7.07
CA SER A 185 -7.89 5.43 8.48
C SER A 185 -9.34 5.59 8.94
N GLY A 186 -10.20 6.20 8.13
CA GLY A 186 -11.62 6.35 8.43
C GLY A 186 -12.38 5.02 8.59
N SER A 187 -11.98 3.97 7.85
CA SER A 187 -12.60 2.64 7.97
C SER A 187 -12.18 1.92 9.25
N LEU A 188 -10.96 2.16 9.74
CA LEU A 188 -10.50 1.61 11.01
C LEU A 188 -11.30 2.15 12.19
N LEU A 189 -11.61 3.45 12.17
CA LEU A 189 -12.34 4.10 13.27
C LEU A 189 -13.84 3.76 13.28
N SER A 190 -14.48 3.66 12.10
CA SER A 190 -15.92 3.50 11.99
C SER A 190 -16.40 2.07 12.24
N LYS A 191 -15.65 1.06 11.79
CA LYS A 191 -16.07 -0.35 11.81
C LYS A 191 -15.71 -1.06 13.12
N TYR A 192 -14.66 -0.61 13.82
CA TYR A 192 -14.07 -1.31 14.97
C TYR A 192 -13.97 -0.41 16.21
N PHE A 193 -15.06 0.25 16.58
CA PHE A 193 -15.10 1.09 17.79
C PHE A 193 -14.73 0.28 19.04
N GLY A 194 -13.55 0.56 19.61
CA GLY A 194 -12.98 -0.14 20.77
C GLY A 194 -11.97 -1.26 20.45
N GLU A 195 -11.94 -1.79 19.22
CA GLU A 195 -11.04 -2.90 18.82
C GLU A 195 -10.02 -2.53 17.74
N SER A 196 -10.08 -1.30 17.25
CA SER A 196 -9.18 -0.79 16.18
C SER A 196 -7.70 -0.98 16.50
N SER A 197 -7.30 -0.87 17.76
CA SER A 197 -5.91 -1.09 18.21
C SER A 197 -5.47 -2.54 18.01
N LYS A 198 -6.34 -3.52 18.30
CA LYS A 198 -6.05 -4.95 18.08
C LYS A 198 -5.89 -5.25 16.58
N LEU A 199 -6.77 -4.68 15.75
CA LEU A 199 -6.70 -4.82 14.30
C LEU A 199 -5.41 -4.25 13.71
N ILE A 200 -4.96 -3.09 14.22
CA ILE A 200 -3.70 -2.47 13.79
C ILE A 200 -2.51 -3.36 14.16
N THR A 201 -2.44 -3.86 15.38
CA THR A 201 -1.39 -4.79 15.78
C THR A 201 -1.40 -6.04 14.91
N ALA A 202 -2.56 -6.65 14.68
CA ALA A 202 -2.69 -7.82 13.81
C ALA A 202 -2.29 -7.53 12.34
N LEU A 203 -2.59 -6.32 11.84
CA LEU A 203 -2.18 -5.85 10.51
C LEU A 203 -0.64 -5.78 10.38
N PHE A 204 0.04 -5.15 11.37
CA PHE A 204 1.49 -5.05 11.36
C PHE A 204 2.17 -6.40 11.59
N ASP A 205 1.55 -7.32 12.36
CA ASP A 205 2.02 -8.70 12.51
C ASP A 205 1.90 -9.45 11.19
N ALA A 206 0.78 -9.31 10.47
CA ALA A 206 0.61 -9.87 9.14
C ALA A 206 1.65 -9.29 8.15
N ALA A 207 1.90 -7.98 8.18
CA ALA A 207 2.91 -7.35 7.32
C ALA A 207 4.32 -7.86 7.65
N ARG A 208 4.66 -8.06 8.93
CA ARG A 208 5.92 -8.68 9.36
C ARG A 208 6.04 -10.14 8.88
N SER A 209 4.96 -10.90 8.96
CA SER A 209 4.91 -12.28 8.46
C SER A 209 5.11 -12.36 6.94
N GLU A 210 4.47 -11.47 6.17
CA GLU A 210 4.68 -11.38 4.72
C GLU A 210 6.12 -10.92 4.39
N ALA A 211 6.71 -10.07 5.22
CA ALA A 211 8.11 -9.64 5.08
C ALA A 211 9.12 -10.75 5.37
N ASP A 212 8.77 -11.81 6.12
CA ASP A 212 9.56 -13.04 6.25
C ASP A 212 9.65 -13.77 4.90
N GLU A 213 8.64 -13.62 4.07
CA GLU A 213 8.54 -14.25 2.76
C GLU A 213 8.97 -13.35 1.59
N GLY A 214 9.22 -12.09 1.80
CA GLY A 214 9.57 -11.14 0.76
C GLY A 214 9.62 -9.73 1.30
N PHE A 215 8.79 -8.85 0.74
CA PHE A 215 8.65 -7.46 1.16
C PHE A 215 7.19 -7.16 1.45
N ALA A 216 6.94 -6.31 2.45
CA ALA A 216 5.61 -5.79 2.72
C ALA A 216 5.62 -4.26 2.64
N VAL A 217 4.54 -3.70 2.08
CA VAL A 217 4.27 -2.27 2.09
C VAL A 217 2.95 -2.03 2.80
N VAL A 218 2.99 -1.31 3.92
CA VAL A 218 1.80 -0.85 4.64
C VAL A 218 1.53 0.59 4.23
N PHE A 219 0.41 0.82 3.57
CA PHE A 219 -0.03 2.14 3.15
C PHE A 219 -1.21 2.58 4.00
N ILE A 220 -1.06 3.73 4.68
CA ILE A 220 -2.09 4.33 5.54
C ILE A 220 -2.55 5.63 4.89
N ASP A 221 -3.77 5.63 4.34
CA ASP A 221 -4.34 6.82 3.70
C ASP A 221 -5.10 7.69 4.71
N GLU A 222 -5.08 9.00 4.49
CA GLU A 222 -5.78 10.01 5.31
C GLU A 222 -5.39 9.91 6.81
N VAL A 223 -4.07 9.81 7.10
CA VAL A 223 -3.57 9.62 8.47
C VAL A 223 -4.00 10.78 9.41
N GLU A 224 -4.26 11.98 8.88
CA GLU A 224 -4.82 13.10 9.62
C GLU A 224 -6.16 12.80 10.29
N SER A 225 -6.96 11.89 9.74
CA SER A 225 -8.25 11.52 10.32
C SER A 225 -8.12 10.83 11.70
N LEU A 226 -6.93 10.30 12.01
CA LEU A 226 -6.59 9.70 13.30
C LEU A 226 -6.16 10.75 14.35
N CYS A 227 -5.84 11.98 13.90
CA CYS A 227 -5.26 13.04 14.72
C CYS A 227 -6.25 14.16 15.05
N LEU A 228 -7.38 14.26 14.34
CA LEU A 228 -8.32 15.37 14.49
C LEU A 228 -9.18 15.21 15.77
N PRO A 229 -9.22 16.22 16.64
CA PRO A 229 -10.21 16.29 17.71
C PRO A 229 -11.60 16.51 17.08
N ARG A 230 -12.50 15.54 17.19
CA ARG A 230 -13.91 15.70 16.78
C ARG A 230 -14.72 16.30 17.92
N GLY A 231 -14.85 17.64 17.88
CA GLY A 231 -15.80 18.40 18.73
C GLY A 231 -15.33 18.69 20.15
N GLU A 232 -15.69 19.86 20.65
CA GLU A 232 -15.50 20.23 22.06
C GLU A 232 -16.31 19.29 22.94
N GLY A 233 -15.64 18.32 23.60
CA GLY A 233 -16.28 17.57 24.68
C GLY A 233 -15.99 16.08 24.82
N SER A 234 -15.47 15.39 23.81
CA SER A 234 -15.02 14.01 24.00
C SER A 234 -14.00 13.60 22.93
N GLU A 235 -12.72 13.85 23.21
CA GLU A 235 -11.72 12.97 22.61
C GLU A 235 -12.06 11.55 23.05
N SER A 236 -12.57 10.73 22.12
CA SER A 236 -12.81 9.34 22.50
C SER A 236 -11.44 8.73 22.78
N GLY A 237 -11.24 8.19 24.00
CA GLY A 237 -9.99 7.54 24.38
C GLY A 237 -9.62 6.37 23.44
N ALA A 238 -10.49 6.04 22.49
CA ALA A 238 -10.31 5.07 21.44
C ALA A 238 -9.41 5.62 20.30
N GLU A 239 -9.62 6.85 19.82
CA GLU A 239 -8.81 7.45 18.75
C GLU A 239 -7.36 7.65 19.19
N ARG A 240 -7.15 8.14 20.41
CA ARG A 240 -5.80 8.25 21.00
C ARG A 240 -5.12 6.88 21.14
N ARG A 241 -5.86 5.82 21.50
CA ARG A 241 -5.31 4.46 21.56
C ARG A 241 -4.90 3.95 20.20
N VAL A 242 -5.72 4.17 19.17
CA VAL A 242 -5.42 3.81 17.78
C VAL A 242 -4.14 4.49 17.30
N LEU A 243 -4.04 5.80 17.47
CA LEU A 243 -2.85 6.56 17.10
C LEU A 243 -1.61 6.09 17.89
N SER A 244 -1.72 5.93 19.21
CA SER A 244 -0.65 5.42 20.05
C SER A 244 -0.19 4.03 19.61
N THR A 245 -1.12 3.15 19.22
CA THR A 245 -0.79 1.82 18.70
C THR A 245 -0.03 1.91 17.38
N ILE A 246 -0.49 2.75 16.44
CA ILE A 246 0.23 2.96 15.16
C ILE A 246 1.64 3.47 15.42
N LEU A 247 1.80 4.48 16.27
CA LEU A 247 3.12 5.03 16.60
C LEU A 247 4.04 3.98 17.24
N SER A 248 3.50 3.14 18.15
CA SER A 248 4.23 2.03 18.77
C SER A 248 4.65 0.98 17.72
N GLU A 249 3.78 0.63 16.78
CA GLU A 249 4.10 -0.31 15.70
C GLU A 249 5.18 0.26 14.75
N LEU A 250 5.11 1.57 14.45
CA LEU A 250 6.13 2.24 13.66
C LEU A 250 7.50 2.23 14.37
N ASP A 251 7.54 2.43 15.68
CA ASP A 251 8.78 2.37 16.45
C ASP A 251 9.31 0.92 16.52
N GLY A 252 8.42 -0.06 16.71
CA GLY A 252 8.79 -1.48 16.75
C GLY A 252 9.39 -2.03 15.45
N LEU A 253 9.14 -1.38 14.31
CA LEU A 253 9.78 -1.72 13.04
C LEU A 253 11.24 -1.26 12.95
N ALA A 254 11.66 -0.29 13.78
CA ALA A 254 13.01 0.26 13.78
C ALA A 254 13.99 -0.55 14.65
N ASP A 255 13.51 -1.16 15.74
CA ASP A 255 14.36 -1.63 16.84
C ASP A 255 14.88 -3.07 16.70
N LYS A 256 14.38 -3.88 15.78
CA LYS A 256 14.60 -5.34 15.88
C LYS A 256 15.68 -5.92 14.99
N GLY A 257 16.59 -5.15 14.37
CA GLY A 257 17.77 -5.70 13.68
C GLY A 257 17.49 -6.90 12.74
N GLU A 258 16.22 -7.08 12.36
CA GLU A 258 15.74 -8.21 11.59
C GLU A 258 15.89 -7.87 10.09
N ASP A 259 16.29 -8.87 9.30
CA ASP A 259 16.37 -8.80 7.83
C ASP A 259 15.01 -8.59 7.14
N ARG A 260 13.94 -8.38 7.92
CA ARG A 260 12.57 -8.12 7.46
C ARG A 260 12.44 -6.71 6.95
N PHE A 261 11.98 -6.54 5.73
CA PHE A 261 11.74 -5.23 5.16
C PHE A 261 10.25 -4.93 5.04
N VAL A 262 9.72 -4.19 6.02
CA VAL A 262 8.39 -3.59 5.98
C VAL A 262 8.56 -2.10 5.72
N LEU A 263 8.01 -1.62 4.60
CA LEU A 263 7.96 -0.20 4.26
C LEU A 263 6.58 0.35 4.65
N THR A 264 6.54 1.31 5.55
CA THR A 264 5.32 2.02 5.89
C THR A 264 5.27 3.36 5.16
N ILE A 265 4.21 3.58 4.40
CA ILE A 265 3.92 4.83 3.70
C ILE A 265 2.61 5.37 4.25
N ALA A 266 2.65 6.53 4.89
CA ALA A 266 1.43 7.26 5.24
C ALA A 266 1.15 8.36 4.21
N ALA A 267 -0.11 8.70 3.99
CA ALA A 267 -0.50 9.81 3.13
C ALA A 267 -1.43 10.76 3.88
N THR A 268 -1.24 12.06 3.65
CA THR A 268 -2.08 13.13 4.22
C THR A 268 -2.36 14.25 3.22
N ASN A 269 -3.55 14.80 3.29
CA ASN A 269 -3.93 16.03 2.58
C ASN A 269 -3.84 17.28 3.47
N ALA A 270 -3.56 17.09 4.76
CA ALA A 270 -3.49 18.17 5.75
C ALA A 270 -2.34 17.91 6.76
N PRO A 271 -1.06 18.04 6.32
CA PRO A 271 0.09 17.73 7.17
C PRO A 271 0.20 18.62 8.41
N TRP A 272 -0.38 19.81 8.38
CA TRP A 272 -0.48 20.73 9.52
C TRP A 272 -1.46 20.29 10.62
N ASP A 273 -2.30 19.26 10.35
CA ASP A 273 -3.20 18.66 11.33
C ASP A 273 -2.53 17.47 12.06
N LEU A 274 -1.30 17.12 11.68
CA LEU A 274 -0.48 16.11 12.34
C LEU A 274 0.37 16.76 13.43
N ASP A 275 0.40 16.14 14.61
CA ASP A 275 1.25 16.58 15.70
C ASP A 275 2.73 16.20 15.47
N ASP A 276 3.63 16.84 16.21
CA ASP A 276 5.08 16.60 16.11
C ASP A 276 5.45 15.16 16.48
N ALA A 277 4.67 14.50 17.33
CA ALA A 277 4.90 13.10 17.70
C ALA A 277 4.68 12.18 16.51
N VAL A 278 3.64 12.41 15.72
CA VAL A 278 3.39 11.70 14.46
C VAL A 278 4.46 12.03 13.43
N LEU A 279 4.72 13.32 13.20
CA LEU A 279 5.69 13.78 12.21
C LEU A 279 7.09 13.23 12.47
N SER A 280 7.51 13.14 13.74
CA SER A 280 8.84 12.63 14.13
C SER A 280 9.04 11.14 13.86
N ARG A 281 7.97 10.35 13.68
CA ARG A 281 8.05 8.91 13.37
C ARG A 281 8.38 8.64 11.92
N PHE A 282 8.15 9.61 11.03
CA PHE A 282 8.48 9.47 9.61
C PHE A 282 9.90 9.96 9.32
N GLN A 283 10.77 9.05 8.89
CA GLN A 283 12.17 9.30 8.56
C GLN A 283 12.32 10.20 7.32
N LYS A 284 11.33 10.14 6.43
CA LYS A 284 11.30 10.93 5.22
C LYS A 284 9.90 11.48 4.98
N ARG A 285 9.82 12.77 4.63
CA ARG A 285 8.59 13.45 4.24
C ARG A 285 8.74 13.89 2.79
N ILE A 286 7.81 13.48 1.93
CA ILE A 286 7.88 13.72 0.49
C ILE A 286 6.65 14.53 0.09
N TYR A 287 6.89 15.73 -0.44
CA TYR A 287 5.85 16.57 -0.98
C TYR A 287 5.44 16.10 -2.37
N ILE A 288 4.14 15.94 -2.58
CA ILE A 288 3.55 15.56 -3.86
C ILE A 288 2.70 16.76 -4.34
N PRO A 289 3.27 17.66 -5.16
CA PRO A 289 2.60 18.88 -5.60
C PRO A 289 1.49 18.61 -6.62
N LEU A 290 0.74 19.64 -6.95
CA LEU A 290 -0.06 19.66 -8.17
C LEU A 290 0.85 19.48 -9.39
N PRO A 291 0.38 18.81 -10.45
CA PRO A 291 1.20 18.55 -11.63
C PRO A 291 1.53 19.84 -12.39
N ASP A 292 2.80 20.05 -12.72
CA ASP A 292 3.26 21.08 -13.63
C ASP A 292 2.83 20.77 -15.09
N ASP A 293 3.16 21.64 -16.03
CA ASP A 293 2.78 21.49 -17.44
C ASP A 293 3.26 20.15 -18.03
N ASN A 294 4.49 19.74 -17.72
CA ASN A 294 5.07 18.49 -18.22
C ASN A 294 4.39 17.26 -17.60
N ALA A 295 4.09 17.34 -16.31
CA ALA A 295 3.37 16.29 -15.60
C ALA A 295 1.92 16.20 -16.11
N ARG A 296 1.21 17.34 -16.32
CA ARG A 296 -0.14 17.33 -16.90
C ARG A 296 -0.16 16.75 -18.30
N ARG A 297 0.84 17.11 -19.13
CA ARG A 297 1.00 16.49 -20.46
C ARG A 297 1.15 14.98 -20.35
N SER A 298 2.05 14.50 -19.49
CA SER A 298 2.30 13.06 -19.30
C SER A 298 1.06 12.33 -18.76
N ILE A 299 0.31 12.95 -17.84
CA ILE A 299 -0.94 12.38 -17.32
C ILE A 299 -2.00 12.29 -18.44
N LEU A 300 -2.18 13.36 -19.23
CA LEU A 300 -3.14 13.37 -20.34
C LEU A 300 -2.75 12.38 -21.44
N ASP A 301 -1.45 12.21 -21.72
CA ASP A 301 -0.94 11.19 -22.64
C ASP A 301 -1.37 9.78 -22.19
N ILE A 302 -1.20 9.49 -20.90
CA ILE A 302 -1.63 8.22 -20.30
C ILE A 302 -3.14 8.05 -20.42
N LEU A 303 -3.92 9.04 -19.99
CA LEU A 303 -5.39 8.96 -19.91
C LEU A 303 -6.08 8.98 -21.28
N ILE A 304 -5.45 9.49 -22.33
CA ILE A 304 -6.04 9.59 -23.66
C ILE A 304 -5.40 8.55 -24.59
N LEU A 305 -4.09 8.68 -24.86
CA LEU A 305 -3.45 7.92 -25.93
C LEU A 305 -3.16 6.47 -25.52
N ARG A 306 -2.68 6.23 -24.30
CA ARG A 306 -2.37 4.87 -23.83
C ARG A 306 -3.62 4.07 -23.47
N GLU A 307 -4.74 4.73 -23.16
CA GLU A 307 -6.04 4.07 -23.01
C GLU A 307 -6.73 3.80 -24.34
N GLY A 308 -6.09 4.17 -25.47
CA GLY A 308 -6.53 3.82 -26.82
C GLY A 308 -7.47 4.83 -27.46
N HIS A 309 -7.63 6.03 -26.88
CA HIS A 309 -8.40 7.10 -27.49
C HIS A 309 -7.56 7.88 -28.52
N ALA A 310 -8.11 8.12 -29.70
CA ALA A 310 -7.51 9.02 -30.67
C ALA A 310 -7.86 10.48 -30.32
N LEU A 311 -6.95 11.41 -30.61
CA LEU A 311 -7.15 12.83 -30.33
C LEU A 311 -7.03 13.63 -31.64
N ASP A 312 -8.06 14.40 -31.98
CA ASP A 312 -8.10 15.38 -33.09
C ASP A 312 -8.15 16.80 -32.52
N TYR A 313 -7.22 17.08 -31.60
CA TYR A 313 -7.04 18.37 -30.93
C TYR A 313 -5.63 18.43 -30.36
N ALA A 314 -5.05 19.63 -30.30
CA ALA A 314 -3.69 19.78 -29.78
C ALA A 314 -3.65 19.52 -28.26
N LEU A 315 -2.86 18.53 -27.83
CA LEU A 315 -2.70 18.20 -26.42
C LEU A 315 -2.21 19.40 -25.60
N ASP A 316 -1.34 20.24 -26.19
CA ASP A 316 -0.84 21.47 -25.58
C ASP A 316 -1.92 22.47 -25.23
N ASP A 317 -3.01 22.53 -26.00
CA ASP A 317 -4.11 23.41 -25.70
C ASP A 317 -4.90 22.92 -24.48
N ILE A 318 -5.01 21.61 -24.29
CA ILE A 318 -5.62 21.01 -23.11
C ILE A 318 -4.72 21.27 -21.89
N VAL A 319 -3.40 21.09 -22.02
CA VAL A 319 -2.42 21.36 -20.96
C VAL A 319 -2.51 22.82 -20.47
N ARG A 320 -2.56 23.79 -21.40
CA ARG A 320 -2.68 25.23 -21.04
C ARG A 320 -3.96 25.55 -20.28
N ARG A 321 -5.07 24.87 -20.62
CA ARG A 321 -6.39 25.09 -20.00
C ARG A 321 -6.57 24.37 -18.67
N THR A 322 -5.66 23.47 -18.31
CA THR A 322 -5.73 22.64 -17.08
C THR A 322 -4.78 23.09 -15.99
N GLU A 323 -4.36 24.36 -15.98
CA GLU A 323 -3.60 24.92 -14.87
C GLU A 323 -4.37 24.72 -13.54
N TRP A 324 -3.69 24.32 -12.49
CA TRP A 324 -4.25 23.99 -11.16
C TRP A 324 -5.08 22.70 -11.08
N PHE A 325 -5.19 21.94 -12.15
CA PHE A 325 -5.86 20.63 -12.10
C PHE A 325 -4.97 19.60 -11.41
N SER A 326 -5.56 18.84 -10.49
CA SER A 326 -4.93 17.64 -9.97
C SER A 326 -5.00 16.48 -10.98
N GLY A 327 -4.26 15.39 -10.74
CA GLY A 327 -4.39 14.17 -11.58
C GLY A 327 -5.82 13.64 -11.65
N ARG A 328 -6.55 13.70 -10.53
CA ARG A 328 -7.97 13.32 -10.46
C ARG A 328 -8.87 14.25 -11.29
N ASP A 329 -8.56 15.54 -11.34
CA ASP A 329 -9.34 16.48 -12.14
C ASP A 329 -9.09 16.26 -13.64
N LEU A 330 -7.86 15.95 -14.03
CA LEU A 330 -7.52 15.58 -15.41
C LEU A 330 -8.22 14.28 -15.84
N GLU A 331 -8.25 13.28 -14.98
CA GLU A 331 -8.98 12.03 -15.21
C GLU A 331 -10.49 12.30 -15.39
N ARG A 332 -11.10 13.10 -14.51
CA ARG A 332 -12.51 13.49 -14.63
C ARG A 332 -12.78 14.25 -15.91
N LEU A 333 -11.91 15.18 -16.30
CA LEU A 333 -12.02 15.95 -17.55
C LEU A 333 -11.98 15.03 -18.77
N THR A 334 -11.02 14.12 -18.83
CA THR A 334 -10.85 13.17 -19.93
C THR A 334 -12.05 12.23 -20.04
N ASN A 335 -12.46 11.63 -18.91
CA ASN A 335 -13.63 10.77 -18.86
C ASN A 335 -14.91 11.51 -19.31
N GLN A 336 -15.05 12.78 -18.92
CA GLN A 336 -16.19 13.60 -19.35
C GLN A 336 -16.16 13.86 -20.87
N ALA A 337 -15.00 14.18 -21.44
CA ALA A 337 -14.87 14.38 -22.90
C ALA A 337 -15.15 13.08 -23.67
N VAL A 338 -14.68 11.93 -23.18
CA VAL A 338 -14.99 10.61 -23.76
C VAL A 338 -16.49 10.34 -23.69
N ASN A 339 -17.15 10.58 -22.56
CA ASN A 339 -18.59 10.37 -22.41
C ASN A 339 -19.39 11.25 -23.37
N ILE A 340 -19.02 12.53 -23.55
CA ILE A 340 -19.66 13.43 -24.50
C ILE A 340 -19.55 12.88 -25.93
N MET A 341 -18.36 12.43 -26.33
CA MET A 341 -18.14 11.82 -27.64
C MET A 341 -18.99 10.55 -27.82
N VAL A 342 -19.08 9.70 -26.80
CA VAL A 342 -19.87 8.47 -26.83
C VAL A 342 -21.37 8.79 -26.91
N GLU A 343 -21.87 9.72 -26.10
CA GLU A 343 -23.26 10.18 -26.10
C GLU A 343 -23.66 10.73 -27.48
N ASP A 344 -22.81 11.58 -28.09
CA ASP A 344 -23.02 12.18 -29.41
C ASP A 344 -23.23 11.12 -30.52
N LEU A 345 -22.44 10.04 -30.47
CA LEU A 345 -22.45 9.00 -31.48
C LEU A 345 -23.45 7.87 -31.23
N ASN A 346 -23.92 7.72 -30.01
CA ASN A 346 -24.69 6.53 -29.59
C ASN A 346 -26.01 6.90 -28.90
N GLY A 347 -26.69 7.96 -29.38
CA GLY A 347 -27.96 8.44 -28.81
C GLY A 347 -29.10 7.42 -28.78
N GLU A 348 -28.97 6.29 -29.49
CA GLU A 348 -29.90 5.19 -29.44
C GLU A 348 -29.73 4.20 -28.28
N ILE A 349 -28.65 4.27 -27.48
CA ILE A 349 -28.42 3.37 -26.36
C ILE A 349 -29.61 3.29 -25.39
N PRO A 350 -30.27 4.38 -24.97
CA PRO A 350 -31.45 4.30 -24.10
C PRO A 350 -32.55 3.44 -24.68
N ARG A 351 -32.86 3.59 -25.97
CA ARG A 351 -33.86 2.76 -26.68
C ARG A 351 -33.45 1.28 -26.78
N CYS A 352 -32.15 1.01 -26.86
CA CYS A 352 -31.66 -0.36 -26.87
C CYS A 352 -31.81 -1.01 -25.49
N VAL A 353 -31.60 -0.25 -24.38
CA VAL A 353 -31.83 -0.70 -23.00
C VAL A 353 -33.31 -1.03 -22.79
N ASP A 354 -34.24 -0.15 -23.26
CA ASP A 354 -35.68 -0.40 -23.16
C ASP A 354 -36.11 -1.65 -23.96
N GLY A 355 -35.36 -2.01 -25.00
CA GLY A 355 -35.58 -3.21 -25.80
C GLY A 355 -35.07 -4.52 -25.19
N GLY A 356 -34.52 -4.47 -23.98
CA GLY A 356 -34.07 -5.62 -23.21
C GLY A 356 -32.58 -5.95 -23.34
N ARG A 357 -32.14 -6.86 -22.47
CA ARG A 357 -30.72 -7.20 -22.26
C ARG A 357 -30.02 -7.69 -23.52
N GLU A 358 -30.66 -8.52 -24.32
CA GLU A 358 -30.06 -9.06 -25.55
C GLU A 358 -29.77 -7.96 -26.57
N LYS A 359 -30.69 -6.99 -26.71
CA LYS A 359 -30.54 -5.89 -27.64
C LYS A 359 -29.37 -4.98 -27.27
N ILE A 360 -29.21 -4.64 -25.99
CA ILE A 360 -28.08 -3.81 -25.55
C ILE A 360 -26.74 -4.57 -25.57
N GLN A 361 -26.73 -5.88 -25.29
CA GLN A 361 -25.53 -6.69 -25.41
C GLN A 361 -25.03 -6.87 -26.85
N GLY A 362 -25.93 -6.81 -27.84
CA GLY A 362 -25.56 -6.81 -29.24
C GLY A 362 -25.17 -5.45 -29.82
N TYR A 363 -25.33 -4.37 -29.04
CA TYR A 363 -25.01 -3.02 -29.50
C TYR A 363 -23.49 -2.79 -29.53
N ARG A 364 -22.97 -2.31 -30.65
CA ARG A 364 -21.55 -1.91 -30.78
C ARG A 364 -21.41 -0.42 -30.58
N ILE A 365 -20.68 -0.03 -29.55
CA ILE A 365 -20.37 1.37 -29.26
C ILE A 365 -19.53 1.95 -30.40
N ARG A 366 -19.98 3.08 -30.96
CA ARG A 366 -19.26 3.87 -31.97
C ARG A 366 -18.39 4.89 -31.27
N THR A 367 -17.16 5.05 -31.75
CA THR A 367 -16.19 6.02 -31.27
C THR A 367 -15.57 6.80 -32.43
N ARG A 368 -15.06 7.97 -32.15
CA ARG A 368 -14.25 8.80 -33.06
C ARG A 368 -13.08 9.44 -32.28
N PRO A 369 -12.12 10.06 -32.95
CA PRO A 369 -11.15 10.91 -32.26
C PRO A 369 -11.85 12.00 -31.45
N LEU A 370 -11.30 12.25 -30.24
CA LEU A 370 -11.76 13.33 -29.37
C LEU A 370 -11.44 14.68 -30.02
N LYS A 371 -12.42 15.57 -30.09
CA LYS A 371 -12.33 16.87 -30.72
C LYS A 371 -12.27 17.98 -29.68
N LYS A 372 -11.88 19.18 -30.12
CA LYS A 372 -11.92 20.37 -29.29
C LYS A 372 -13.30 20.61 -28.64
N SER A 373 -14.39 20.42 -29.39
CA SER A 373 -15.77 20.59 -28.90
C SER A 373 -16.11 19.68 -27.72
N ASP A 374 -15.58 18.47 -27.67
CA ASP A 374 -15.81 17.53 -26.57
C ASP A 374 -15.16 18.07 -25.28
N PHE A 375 -13.93 18.57 -25.39
CA PHE A 375 -13.24 19.21 -24.28
C PHE A 375 -13.88 20.54 -23.88
N ASP A 376 -14.33 21.38 -24.83
CA ASP A 376 -15.01 22.63 -24.51
C ASP A 376 -16.26 22.38 -23.65
N THR A 377 -17.08 21.39 -24.04
CA THR A 377 -18.26 20.98 -23.26
C THR A 377 -17.86 20.35 -21.92
N ALA A 378 -16.75 19.57 -21.86
CA ALA A 378 -16.25 19.00 -20.63
C ALA A 378 -15.77 20.08 -19.64
N PHE A 379 -15.07 21.12 -20.11
CA PHE A 379 -14.65 22.25 -19.31
C PHE A 379 -15.80 23.07 -18.74
N ASP A 380 -16.92 23.17 -19.45
CA ASP A 380 -18.13 23.83 -18.92
C ASP A 380 -18.72 23.08 -17.72
N ARG A 381 -18.58 21.76 -17.72
CA ARG A 381 -19.09 20.88 -16.64
C ARG A 381 -18.09 20.72 -15.48
N ILE A 382 -16.79 20.82 -15.75
CA ILE A 382 -15.72 20.60 -14.77
C ILE A 382 -14.93 21.90 -14.60
N ARG A 383 -15.17 22.55 -13.47
CA ARG A 383 -14.47 23.78 -13.09
C ARG A 383 -13.57 23.53 -11.88
N VAL A 384 -12.34 24.00 -11.95
CA VAL A 384 -11.40 24.02 -10.84
C VAL A 384 -11.21 25.46 -10.37
N ASP A 385 -11.29 25.66 -9.07
CA ASP A 385 -11.05 26.97 -8.46
C ASP A 385 -9.55 27.22 -8.33
N ALA A 386 -9.01 27.99 -9.26
CA ALA A 386 -7.59 28.34 -9.30
C ALA A 386 -7.13 29.16 -8.07
N GLU A 387 -8.01 29.97 -7.47
CA GLU A 387 -7.66 30.74 -6.27
C GLU A 387 -7.49 29.82 -5.06
N ARG A 388 -8.40 28.87 -4.93
CA ARG A 388 -8.29 27.80 -3.91
C ARG A 388 -7.04 26.96 -4.13
N GLY A 389 -6.72 26.61 -5.37
CA GLY A 389 -5.50 25.88 -5.74
C GLY A 389 -4.24 26.63 -5.30
N ARG A 390 -4.12 27.91 -5.61
CA ARG A 390 -2.99 28.77 -5.21
C ARG A 390 -2.84 28.89 -3.69
N LYS A 391 -3.94 29.12 -2.97
CA LYS A 391 -3.92 29.22 -1.50
C LYS A 391 -3.46 27.91 -0.86
N LEU A 392 -3.95 26.79 -1.39
CA LEU A 392 -3.58 25.48 -0.90
C LEU A 392 -2.10 25.18 -1.16
N GLU A 393 -1.60 25.45 -2.36
CA GLU A 393 -0.19 25.28 -2.72
C GLU A 393 0.72 26.11 -1.83
N SER A 394 0.39 27.39 -1.58
CA SER A 394 1.15 28.27 -0.68
C SER A 394 1.26 27.68 0.74
N ARG A 395 0.17 27.10 1.25
CA ARG A 395 0.15 26.46 2.58
C ARG A 395 1.04 25.22 2.64
N PHE A 396 1.06 24.40 1.59
CA PHE A 396 1.97 23.26 1.50
C PHE A 396 3.44 23.69 1.41
N GLN A 397 3.74 24.73 0.65
CA GLN A 397 5.10 25.29 0.55
C GLN A 397 5.58 25.87 1.87
N GLU A 398 4.71 26.52 2.63
CA GLU A 398 5.00 27.01 3.98
C GLU A 398 5.32 25.86 4.93
N PHE A 399 4.49 24.81 4.92
CA PHE A 399 4.75 23.59 5.70
C PHE A 399 6.08 22.94 5.31
N ALA A 400 6.38 22.83 4.01
CA ALA A 400 7.63 22.25 3.52
C ALA A 400 8.90 23.03 3.95
N ARG A 401 8.79 24.35 4.13
CA ARG A 401 9.91 25.19 4.60
C ARG A 401 10.11 25.11 6.11
N SER A 402 9.06 24.80 6.86
CA SER A 402 9.08 24.74 8.33
C SER A 402 9.50 23.35 8.86
N ASN A 403 9.53 22.34 8.02
CA ASN A 403 9.72 20.94 8.36
C ASN A 403 10.70 20.21 7.43
#